data_65e069fab8b1ea336f2affae95dd3558
#
_entry.id   65e069fab8b1ea336f2affae95dd3558
#
_cell.length_a   1.000
_cell.length_b   1.000
_cell.length_c   1.000
_cell.angle_alpha   90.00
_cell.angle_beta   90.00
_cell.angle_gamma   90.00
#
_symmetry.space_group_name_H-M   'P 1'
#
loop_
_entity.id
_entity.type
_entity.pdbx_description
1 polymer ?
#
loop_
_entity_poly.entity_id
_entity_poly.type
_entity_poly.pdbx_seq_one_letter_code
_entity_poly.pdbx_strand_id
1 'polypeptide(L)'
;DSKRRNVTRIKIAKLHNRIADTRQDFLHKLSTKIVNENQVIILEDLNVSGMVKNRKLASAISLQGWREFRTLCEGKSEKFGREFKVISRWESTSQICADCGFKWGKIDLSIRSVLCVSCGVEQDRDENAARNLKCTRRQSKTMKGSISR
;
A
#
# COMPACT_ATOMS: atom_id res chain seq x y z
N ASP A 1 42.64 -12.93 8.31
CA ASP A 1 41.39 -12.31 8.86
C ASP A 1 41.47 -12.32 10.38
N SER A 2 41.45 -11.10 10.97
CA SER A 2 41.60 -10.90 12.40
C SER A 2 40.33 -11.42 13.13
N LYS A 3 40.51 -12.16 14.24
CA LYS A 3 39.41 -12.58 15.15
C LYS A 3 38.45 -11.42 15.49
N ARG A 4 38.97 -10.21 15.63
CA ARG A 4 38.21 -8.97 15.91
C ARG A 4 37.24 -8.66 14.78
N ARG A 5 37.65 -8.80 13.50
CA ARG A 5 36.79 -8.59 12.33
C ARG A 5 35.62 -9.58 12.31
N ASN A 6 35.87 -10.84 12.60
CA ASN A 6 34.84 -11.87 12.64
C ASN A 6 33.81 -11.61 13.76
N VAL A 7 34.28 -11.24 14.95
CA VAL A 7 33.39 -10.88 16.08
C VAL A 7 32.49 -9.70 15.71
N THR A 8 33.05 -8.64 15.08
CA THR A 8 32.28 -7.48 14.64
C THR A 8 31.27 -7.86 13.56
N ARG A 9 31.64 -8.68 12.57
CA ARG A 9 30.75 -9.18 11.54
C ARG A 9 29.56 -9.93 12.12
N ILE A 10 29.79 -10.79 13.12
CA ILE A 10 28.71 -11.53 13.80
C ILE A 10 27.79 -10.58 14.56
N LYS A 11 28.33 -9.57 15.25
CA LYS A 11 27.52 -8.57 15.96
C LYS A 11 26.62 -7.81 14.98
N ILE A 12 27.15 -7.36 13.86
CA ILE A 12 26.40 -6.66 12.81
C ILE A 12 25.30 -7.58 12.23
N ALA A 13 25.64 -8.84 11.91
CA ALA A 13 24.66 -9.81 11.42
C ALA A 13 23.51 -10.03 12.40
N LYS A 14 23.80 -10.14 13.71
CA LYS A 14 22.78 -10.27 14.76
C LYS A 14 21.86 -9.04 14.83
N LEU A 15 22.41 -7.83 14.65
CA LEU A 15 21.60 -6.60 14.61
C LEU A 15 20.68 -6.57 13.39
N HIS A 16 21.21 -6.94 12.22
CA HIS A 16 20.41 -7.02 11.00
C HIS A 16 19.26 -8.05 11.12
N ASN A 17 19.54 -9.21 11.68
CA ASN A 17 18.50 -10.22 11.93
C ASN A 17 17.43 -9.68 12.87
N ARG A 18 17.82 -9.06 13.98
CA ARG A 18 16.86 -8.46 14.92
C ARG A 18 15.97 -7.41 14.27
N ILE A 19 16.53 -6.56 13.40
CA ILE A 19 15.75 -5.56 12.65
C ILE A 19 14.77 -6.27 11.70
N ALA A 20 15.23 -7.32 10.99
CA ALA A 20 14.38 -8.09 10.10
C ALA A 20 13.23 -8.78 10.84
N ASP A 21 13.53 -9.45 11.96
CA ASP A 21 12.53 -10.15 12.79
C ASP A 21 11.48 -9.17 13.35
N THR A 22 11.93 -8.01 13.85
CA THR A 22 11.03 -6.97 14.38
C THR A 22 10.09 -6.45 13.28
N ARG A 23 10.62 -6.22 12.09
CA ARG A 23 9.80 -5.80 10.93
C ARG A 23 8.79 -6.88 10.54
N GLN A 24 9.23 -8.12 10.46
CA GLN A 24 8.37 -9.24 10.11
C GLN A 24 7.24 -9.41 11.12
N ASP A 25 7.53 -9.37 12.42
CA ASP A 25 6.52 -9.40 13.49
C ASP A 25 5.51 -8.26 13.34
N PHE A 26 5.99 -7.03 13.09
CA PHE A 26 5.12 -5.89 12.83
C PHE A 26 4.19 -6.10 11.64
N LEU A 27 4.73 -6.55 10.50
CA LEU A 27 3.94 -6.79 9.29
C LEU A 27 2.91 -7.92 9.49
N HIS A 28 3.27 -8.96 10.22
CA HIS A 28 2.36 -10.05 10.58
C HIS A 28 1.21 -9.56 11.47
N LYS A 29 1.50 -8.76 12.50
CA LYS A 29 0.48 -8.18 13.40
C LYS A 29 -0.45 -7.23 12.65
N LEU A 30 0.14 -6.31 11.86
CA LEU A 30 -0.63 -5.33 11.10
C LEU A 30 -1.55 -5.99 10.07
N SER A 31 -1.04 -6.94 9.28
CA SER A 31 -1.86 -7.66 8.29
C SER A 31 -2.95 -8.50 8.95
N THR A 32 -2.69 -9.12 10.11
CA THR A 32 -3.73 -9.83 10.88
C THR A 32 -4.82 -8.88 11.35
N LYS A 33 -4.45 -7.74 11.92
CA LYS A 33 -5.40 -6.73 12.36
C LYS A 33 -6.30 -6.27 11.22
N ILE A 34 -5.70 -5.86 10.09
CA ILE A 34 -6.44 -5.37 8.94
C ILE A 34 -7.42 -6.42 8.39
N VAL A 35 -6.99 -7.67 8.26
CA VAL A 35 -7.85 -8.75 7.74
C VAL A 35 -8.98 -9.11 8.71
N ASN A 36 -8.75 -9.03 10.01
CA ASN A 36 -9.79 -9.30 11.01
C ASN A 36 -10.85 -8.19 11.07
N GLU A 37 -10.42 -6.93 10.95
CA GLU A 37 -11.31 -5.77 11.07
C GLU A 37 -12.07 -5.46 9.77
N ASN A 38 -11.68 -6.04 8.63
CA ASN A 38 -12.25 -5.68 7.34
C ASN A 38 -12.71 -6.91 6.54
N GLN A 39 -13.86 -6.79 5.89
CA GLN A 39 -14.38 -7.83 4.98
C GLN A 39 -13.73 -7.77 3.60
N VAL A 40 -13.20 -6.61 3.24
CA VAL A 40 -12.59 -6.34 1.93
C VAL A 40 -11.33 -5.54 2.11
N ILE A 41 -10.24 -6.04 1.57
CA ILE A 41 -8.94 -5.41 1.56
C ILE A 41 -8.60 -5.04 0.12
N ILE A 42 -8.31 -3.76 -0.11
CA ILE A 42 -7.96 -3.25 -1.44
C ILE A 42 -6.60 -2.58 -1.35
N LEU A 43 -5.64 -3.06 -2.11
CA LEU A 43 -4.30 -2.49 -2.18
C LEU A 43 -3.98 -2.04 -3.61
N GLU A 44 -3.09 -1.07 -3.71
CA GLU A 44 -2.54 -0.60 -4.99
C GLU A 44 -1.38 -1.49 -5.44
N ASP A 45 -1.28 -1.72 -6.76
CA ASP A 45 -0.15 -2.45 -7.36
C ASP A 45 1.08 -1.54 -7.45
N LEU A 46 1.82 -1.40 -6.35
CA LEU A 46 3.01 -0.56 -6.29
C LEU A 46 4.16 -1.18 -7.10
N ASN A 47 4.79 -0.38 -7.97
CA ASN A 47 6.01 -0.78 -8.69
C ASN A 47 7.24 -0.66 -7.78
N VAL A 48 7.33 -1.51 -6.76
CA VAL A 48 8.44 -1.49 -5.80
C VAL A 48 9.79 -1.65 -6.51
N SER A 49 9.89 -2.52 -7.52
CA SER A 49 11.11 -2.73 -8.29
C SER A 49 11.57 -1.48 -9.06
N GLY A 50 10.63 -0.67 -9.55
CA GLY A 50 10.93 0.63 -10.15
C GLY A 50 11.33 1.68 -9.13
N MET A 51 10.67 1.69 -7.97
CA MET A 51 10.94 2.64 -6.90
C MET A 51 12.33 2.47 -6.28
N VAL A 52 12.83 1.23 -6.12
CA VAL A 52 14.18 0.97 -5.58
C VAL A 52 15.30 1.36 -6.54
N LYS A 53 15.02 1.67 -7.82
CA LYS A 53 16.02 2.24 -8.75
C LYS A 53 16.45 3.66 -8.34
N ASN A 54 15.63 4.37 -7.57
CA ASN A 54 16.02 5.64 -6.98
C ASN A 54 16.98 5.38 -5.81
N ARG A 55 18.28 5.56 -6.04
CA ARG A 55 19.36 5.30 -5.07
C ARG A 55 19.16 6.02 -3.72
N LYS A 56 18.57 7.22 -3.71
CA LYS A 56 18.32 8.00 -2.49
C LYS A 56 17.26 7.38 -1.60
N LEU A 57 16.29 6.70 -2.20
CA LEU A 57 15.13 6.13 -1.49
C LEU A 57 15.17 4.59 -1.41
N ALA A 58 16.06 3.94 -2.14
CA ALA A 58 16.11 2.47 -2.26
C ALA A 58 16.15 1.75 -0.91
N SER A 59 16.99 2.23 0.02
CA SER A 59 17.09 1.66 1.36
C SER A 59 15.78 1.80 2.14
N ALA A 60 15.22 3.00 2.18
CA ALA A 60 13.95 3.26 2.88
C ALA A 60 12.80 2.44 2.28
N ILE A 61 12.70 2.37 0.94
CA ILE A 61 11.68 1.58 0.24
C ILE A 61 11.82 0.09 0.53
N SER A 62 13.05 -0.44 0.50
CA SER A 62 13.32 -1.84 0.80
C SER A 62 12.99 -2.21 2.25
N LEU A 63 13.16 -1.26 3.17
CA LEU A 63 12.85 -1.45 4.59
C LEU A 63 11.35 -1.44 4.90
N GLN A 64 10.51 -0.88 4.04
CA GLN A 64 9.05 -0.83 4.28
C GLN A 64 8.34 -2.18 4.16
N GLY A 65 8.92 -3.14 3.42
CA GLY A 65 8.34 -4.47 3.27
C GLY A 65 6.99 -4.52 2.54
N TRP A 66 6.70 -3.58 1.64
CA TRP A 66 5.40 -3.49 0.94
C TRP A 66 5.00 -4.77 0.21
N ARG A 67 5.96 -5.42 -0.46
CA ARG A 67 5.69 -6.70 -1.14
C ARG A 67 5.30 -7.79 -0.14
N GLU A 68 6.03 -7.89 0.96
CA GLU A 68 5.77 -8.85 2.03
C GLU A 68 4.40 -8.58 2.68
N PHE A 69 4.11 -7.31 2.99
CA PHE A 69 2.81 -6.90 3.52
C PHE A 69 1.64 -7.31 2.61
N ARG A 70 1.76 -7.07 1.30
CA ARG A 70 0.75 -7.48 0.32
C ARG A 70 0.55 -9.00 0.34
N THR A 71 1.64 -9.78 0.28
CA THR A 71 1.58 -11.24 0.32
C THR A 71 0.92 -11.76 1.62
N LEU A 72 1.24 -11.14 2.75
CA LEU A 72 0.63 -11.48 4.03
C LEU A 72 -0.87 -11.15 4.06
N CYS A 73 -1.28 -10.01 3.53
CA CYS A 73 -2.70 -9.64 3.43
C CYS A 73 -3.47 -10.60 2.51
N GLU A 74 -2.91 -10.94 1.35
CA GLU A 74 -3.51 -11.85 0.38
C GLU A 74 -3.73 -13.24 0.99
N GLY A 75 -2.67 -13.89 1.51
CA GLY A 75 -2.78 -15.22 2.09
C GLY A 75 -3.67 -15.29 3.34
N LYS A 76 -3.67 -14.22 4.17
CA LYS A 76 -4.58 -14.17 5.33
C LYS A 76 -6.02 -13.91 4.89
N SER A 77 -6.25 -13.09 3.86
CA SER A 77 -7.60 -12.87 3.32
C SER A 77 -8.20 -14.16 2.79
N GLU A 78 -7.44 -14.97 2.06
CA GLU A 78 -7.83 -16.29 1.61
C GLU A 78 -8.18 -17.20 2.80
N LYS A 79 -7.28 -17.27 3.80
CA LYS A 79 -7.49 -18.11 5.00
C LYS A 79 -8.74 -17.74 5.79
N PHE A 80 -9.07 -16.46 5.90
CA PHE A 80 -10.18 -15.95 6.69
C PHE A 80 -11.45 -15.66 5.86
N GLY A 81 -11.48 -16.04 4.59
CA GLY A 81 -12.63 -15.84 3.70
C GLY A 81 -12.93 -14.36 3.44
N ARG A 82 -11.90 -13.51 3.37
CA ARG A 82 -12.03 -12.08 3.07
C ARG A 82 -11.80 -11.81 1.60
N GLU A 83 -12.44 -10.78 1.08
CA GLU A 83 -12.21 -10.34 -0.31
C GLU A 83 -10.90 -9.54 -0.40
N PHE A 84 -9.93 -10.00 -1.19
CA PHE A 84 -8.69 -9.29 -1.45
C PHE A 84 -8.63 -8.84 -2.90
N LYS A 85 -8.30 -7.56 -3.14
CA LYS A 85 -8.17 -6.98 -4.47
C LYS A 85 -6.91 -6.14 -4.59
N VAL A 86 -6.32 -6.18 -5.77
CA VAL A 86 -5.23 -5.30 -6.17
C VAL A 86 -5.70 -4.43 -7.32
N ILE A 87 -5.59 -3.13 -7.15
CA ILE A 87 -5.95 -2.15 -8.18
C ILE A 87 -4.69 -1.74 -8.95
N SER A 88 -4.86 -1.56 -10.26
CA SER A 88 -3.79 -1.12 -11.14
C SER A 88 -3.21 0.22 -10.68
N ARG A 89 -1.88 0.34 -10.71
CA ARG A 89 -1.14 1.59 -10.45
C ARG A 89 -1.51 2.75 -11.38
N TRP A 90 -2.17 2.44 -12.50
CA TRP A 90 -2.61 3.43 -13.49
C TRP A 90 -3.97 4.03 -13.16
N GLU A 91 -4.67 3.50 -12.17
CA GLU A 91 -5.89 4.11 -11.67
C GLU A 91 -5.60 5.46 -11.01
N SER A 92 -6.26 6.51 -11.51
CA SER A 92 -6.01 7.89 -11.08
C SER A 92 -6.62 8.23 -9.71
N THR A 93 -6.42 7.39 -8.71
CA THR A 93 -7.09 7.49 -7.40
C THR A 93 -6.77 8.79 -6.65
N SER A 94 -5.52 9.27 -6.76
CA SER A 94 -5.06 10.51 -6.11
C SER A 94 -5.34 11.78 -6.92
N GLN A 95 -5.86 11.66 -8.15
CA GLN A 95 -6.08 12.79 -9.07
C GLN A 95 -7.56 13.17 -9.23
N ILE A 96 -8.43 12.54 -8.47
CA ILE A 96 -9.89 12.70 -8.55
C ILE A 96 -10.43 12.97 -7.16
N CYS A 97 -11.35 13.92 -7.03
CA CYS A 97 -12.07 14.16 -5.79
C CYS A 97 -12.99 12.99 -5.46
N ALA A 98 -12.87 12.43 -4.27
CA ALA A 98 -13.67 11.29 -3.83
C ALA A 98 -15.15 11.67 -3.59
N ASP A 99 -15.45 12.96 -3.39
CA ASP A 99 -16.79 13.45 -3.12
C ASP A 99 -17.56 13.80 -4.39
N CYS A 100 -16.96 14.52 -5.36
CA CYS A 100 -17.66 15.00 -6.54
C CYS A 100 -17.15 14.42 -7.87
N GLY A 101 -16.05 13.67 -7.87
CA GLY A 101 -15.46 13.09 -9.09
C GLY A 101 -14.68 14.10 -9.94
N PHE A 102 -14.49 15.35 -9.50
CA PHE A 102 -13.71 16.34 -10.23
C PHE A 102 -12.26 15.89 -10.36
N LYS A 103 -11.71 15.98 -11.57
CA LYS A 103 -10.30 15.65 -11.85
C LYS A 103 -9.44 16.90 -11.77
N TRP A 104 -8.58 16.97 -10.76
CA TRP A 104 -7.62 18.07 -10.60
C TRP A 104 -6.25 17.79 -11.22
N GLY A 105 -6.03 16.59 -11.74
CA GLY A 105 -4.79 16.22 -12.38
C GLY A 105 -3.68 15.86 -11.40
N LYS A 106 -2.44 15.94 -11.89
CA LYS A 106 -1.27 15.52 -11.13
C LYS A 106 -0.88 16.60 -10.11
N ILE A 107 -0.82 16.22 -8.84
CA ILE A 107 -0.46 17.10 -7.72
C ILE A 107 0.96 16.72 -7.26
N ASP A 108 1.74 17.74 -6.85
CA ASP A 108 3.08 17.50 -6.30
C ASP A 108 3.02 16.62 -5.04
N LEU A 109 4.03 15.76 -4.88
CA LEU A 109 4.08 14.82 -3.75
C LEU A 109 4.26 15.49 -2.39
N SER A 110 4.71 16.74 -2.35
CA SER A 110 4.84 17.54 -1.12
C SER A 110 3.49 18.04 -0.60
N ILE A 111 2.47 18.13 -1.47
CA ILE A 111 1.12 18.59 -1.09
C ILE A 111 0.37 17.46 -0.43
N ARG A 112 0.00 17.66 0.84
CA ARG A 112 -0.75 16.68 1.64
C ARG A 112 -2.24 16.94 1.65
N SER A 113 -2.65 18.21 1.75
CA SER A 113 -4.06 18.63 1.74
C SER A 113 -4.44 19.24 0.40
N VAL A 114 -5.61 18.89 -0.11
CA VAL A 114 -6.13 19.34 -1.40
C VAL A 114 -7.52 19.90 -1.22
N LEU A 115 -7.70 21.17 -1.64
CA LEU A 115 -8.99 21.82 -1.73
C LEU A 115 -9.59 21.56 -3.13
N CYS A 116 -10.76 20.92 -3.18
CA CYS A 116 -11.46 20.70 -4.45
C CYS A 116 -12.10 21.98 -4.95
N VAL A 117 -11.65 22.47 -6.09
CA VAL A 117 -12.20 23.72 -6.69
C VAL A 117 -13.63 23.57 -7.19
N SER A 118 -14.14 22.36 -7.36
CA SER A 118 -15.49 22.07 -7.83
C SER A 118 -16.53 22.02 -6.70
N CYS A 119 -16.19 21.34 -5.58
CA CYS A 119 -17.14 21.16 -4.47
C CYS A 119 -16.72 21.85 -3.17
N GLY A 120 -15.55 22.48 -3.11
CA GLY A 120 -15.06 23.21 -1.94
C GLY A 120 -14.59 22.33 -0.77
N VAL A 121 -14.58 21.00 -0.92
CA VAL A 121 -14.12 20.09 0.15
C VAL A 121 -12.61 20.09 0.22
N GLU A 122 -12.07 20.30 1.42
CA GLU A 122 -10.66 20.09 1.72
C GLU A 122 -10.47 18.70 2.32
N GLN A 123 -9.47 17.96 1.83
CA GLN A 123 -9.23 16.60 2.27
C GLN A 123 -7.74 16.22 2.17
N ASP A 124 -7.31 15.29 3.01
CA ASP A 124 -6.00 14.68 2.90
C ASP A 124 -5.92 13.87 1.59
N ARG A 125 -4.80 14.01 0.86
CA ARG A 125 -4.61 13.39 -0.45
C ARG A 125 -4.63 11.86 -0.37
N ASP A 126 -4.03 11.29 0.68
CA ASP A 126 -3.90 9.84 0.82
C ASP A 126 -5.24 9.23 1.27
N GLU A 127 -6.01 9.94 2.13
CA GLU A 127 -7.37 9.57 2.48
C GLU A 127 -8.31 9.64 1.26
N ASN A 128 -8.22 10.71 0.47
CA ASN A 128 -8.97 10.83 -0.78
C ASN A 128 -8.68 9.66 -1.74
N ALA A 129 -7.40 9.29 -1.91
CA ALA A 129 -7.02 8.14 -2.74
C ALA A 129 -7.62 6.84 -2.19
N ALA A 130 -7.58 6.61 -0.88
CA ALA A 130 -8.17 5.43 -0.25
C ALA A 130 -9.70 5.37 -0.45
N ARG A 131 -10.40 6.50 -0.37
CA ARG A 131 -11.84 6.59 -0.66
C ARG A 131 -12.14 6.26 -2.12
N ASN A 132 -11.33 6.75 -3.06
CA ASN A 132 -11.46 6.43 -4.49
C ASN A 132 -11.23 4.94 -4.77
N LEU A 133 -10.24 4.30 -4.14
CA LEU A 133 -10.02 2.86 -4.21
C LEU A 133 -11.28 2.07 -3.81
N LYS A 134 -11.97 2.53 -2.76
CA LYS A 134 -13.22 1.92 -2.31
C LYS A 134 -14.37 2.11 -3.32
N CYS A 135 -14.43 3.23 -4.01
CA CYS A 135 -15.46 3.53 -5.02
C CYS A 135 -15.26 2.73 -6.31
N THR A 136 -14.03 2.53 -6.78
CA THR A 136 -13.70 1.73 -7.98
C THR A 136 -14.25 0.30 -7.87
N ARG A 137 -14.36 -0.25 -6.66
CA ARG A 137 -15.02 -1.55 -6.40
C ARG A 137 -16.50 -1.58 -6.83
N ARG A 138 -17.25 -0.48 -6.65
CA ARG A 138 -18.69 -0.44 -6.96
C ARG A 138 -18.93 -0.54 -8.46
N GLN A 139 -18.09 0.11 -9.26
CA GLN A 139 -18.23 0.13 -10.73
C GLN A 139 -17.94 -1.24 -11.35
N SER A 140 -16.96 -2.00 -10.84
CA SER A 140 -16.64 -3.35 -11.35
C SER A 140 -17.71 -4.41 -11.06
N LYS A 141 -18.57 -4.21 -10.05
CA LYS A 141 -19.71 -5.11 -9.78
C LYS A 141 -20.89 -4.86 -10.71
N THR A 142 -21.13 -3.60 -11.10
CA THR A 142 -22.25 -3.23 -11.98
C THR A 142 -22.06 -3.76 -13.40
N MET A 143 -20.83 -3.85 -13.89
CA MET A 143 -20.54 -4.39 -15.23
C MET A 143 -20.66 -5.92 -15.34
N LYS A 144 -20.59 -6.68 -14.24
CA LYS A 144 -20.76 -8.14 -14.25
C LYS A 144 -22.23 -8.60 -14.17
N GLY A 145 -23.15 -7.68 -13.89
CA GLY A 145 -24.59 -7.97 -13.81
C GLY A 145 -25.38 -7.78 -15.11
N SER A 146 -24.74 -7.33 -16.21
CA SER A 146 -25.43 -6.96 -17.45
C SER A 146 -25.19 -7.95 -18.61
N ILE A 147 -24.64 -9.14 -18.36
CA ILE A 147 -24.50 -10.18 -19.38
C ILE A 147 -25.23 -11.43 -18.91
N SER A 148 -26.54 -11.39 -19.00
CA SER A 148 -27.41 -12.57 -19.10
C SER A 148 -28.78 -12.14 -19.60
N ARG A 149 -28.89 -12.07 -20.91
CA ARG A 149 -30.11 -12.36 -21.69
C ARG A 149 -29.71 -12.72 -23.11
#